data_2a409e122757edf26fd7a1eaf912cffa
#
_entry.id   2a409e122757edf26fd7a1eaf912cffa
#
_cell.length_a   1.000
_cell.length_b   1.000
_cell.length_c   1.000
_cell.angle_alpha   90.00
_cell.angle_beta   90.00
_cell.angle_gamma   90.00
#
_symmetry.space_group_name_H-M   'P 1'
#
loop_
_entity.id
_entity.type
_entity.pdbx_description
1 polymer ?
#
loop_
_entity_poly.entity_id
_entity_poly.type
_entity_poly.pdbx_seq_one_letter_code
_entity_poly.pdbx_strand_id
1 'polypeptide(L)'
;DAVFGVFDDELELVGVSHVAVEGETAELGVSVLAGHRGRGVGTALFERSHAFARNHFIRVLYMHCLSENQAMMHIARKSGMRIRAEGGESDAWLELPLMDAATIASEMFDEQVAVLDYALKAQVKAAKKLSGAMGDNDKSSGE
;
A
#
# COMPACT_ATOMS: atom_id res chain seq x y z
N ASP A 1 9.66 12.55 0.56
CA ASP A 1 9.30 11.21 0.97
C ASP A 1 7.78 11.07 1.10
N ALA A 2 7.26 9.88 0.83
CA ALA A 2 5.85 9.58 0.96
C ALA A 2 5.63 8.25 1.67
N VAL A 3 4.51 8.15 2.39
CA VAL A 3 4.10 6.92 3.08
C VAL A 3 2.65 6.64 2.71
N PHE A 4 2.36 5.41 2.32
CA PHE A 4 1.02 4.96 1.98
C PHE A 4 0.65 3.78 2.88
N GLY A 5 -0.60 3.73 3.32
CA GLY A 5 -1.09 2.67 4.17
C GLY A 5 -2.35 2.02 3.62
N VAL A 6 -2.54 0.75 3.90
CA VAL A 6 -3.77 0.01 3.64
C VAL A 6 -4.38 -0.41 4.98
N PHE A 7 -5.66 -0.12 5.15
CA PHE A 7 -6.43 -0.48 6.35
C PHE A 7 -7.46 -1.54 5.99
N ASP A 8 -7.70 -2.45 6.91
CA ASP A 8 -8.79 -3.42 6.78
C ASP A 8 -10.14 -2.82 7.21
N ASP A 9 -11.19 -3.64 7.20
CA ASP A 9 -12.55 -3.20 7.56
C ASP A 9 -12.69 -2.82 9.04
N GLU A 10 -11.77 -3.24 9.89
CA GLU A 10 -11.71 -2.87 11.30
C GLU A 10 -10.83 -1.64 11.56
N LEU A 11 -10.35 -0.96 10.52
CA LEU A 11 -9.44 0.17 10.56
C LEU A 11 -8.05 -0.14 11.15
N GLU A 12 -7.65 -1.40 11.07
CA GLU A 12 -6.29 -1.82 11.41
C GLU A 12 -5.36 -1.60 10.22
N LEU A 13 -4.19 -1.06 10.45
CA LEU A 13 -3.17 -0.89 9.43
C LEU A 13 -2.56 -2.24 9.08
N VAL A 14 -2.82 -2.74 7.88
CA VAL A 14 -2.39 -4.08 7.45
C VAL A 14 -1.23 -4.07 6.46
N GLY A 15 -0.93 -2.92 5.88
CA GLY A 15 0.21 -2.76 4.99
C GLY A 15 0.64 -1.31 4.90
N VAL A 16 1.93 -1.10 4.66
CA VAL A 16 2.51 0.22 4.50
C VAL A 16 3.60 0.19 3.42
N SER A 17 3.69 1.25 2.65
CA SER A 17 4.85 1.51 1.81
C SER A 17 5.46 2.85 2.13
N HIS A 18 6.77 2.94 2.00
CA HIS A 18 7.54 4.17 2.15
C HIS A 18 8.35 4.40 0.87
N VAL A 19 8.26 5.61 0.34
CA VAL A 19 9.03 6.05 -0.81
C VAL A 19 10.00 7.12 -0.33
N ALA A 20 11.28 6.77 -0.25
CA ALA A 20 12.35 7.68 0.12
C ALA A 20 12.96 8.29 -1.13
N VAL A 21 12.81 9.59 -1.30
CA VAL A 21 13.22 10.30 -2.52
C VAL A 21 14.61 10.90 -2.33
N GLU A 22 15.49 10.64 -3.28
CA GLU A 22 16.82 11.25 -3.39
C GLU A 22 17.08 11.67 -4.84
N GLY A 23 16.95 12.98 -5.11
CA GLY A 23 17.07 13.49 -6.47
C GLY A 23 16.01 12.90 -7.41
N GLU A 24 16.45 12.26 -8.49
CA GLU A 24 15.57 11.60 -9.46
C GLU A 24 15.38 10.09 -9.18
N THR A 25 15.89 9.60 -8.07
CA THR A 25 15.81 8.21 -7.64
C THR A 25 14.97 8.12 -6.36
N ALA A 26 14.20 7.06 -6.21
CA ALA A 26 13.49 6.77 -4.98
C ALA A 26 13.65 5.30 -4.60
N GLU A 27 13.83 5.07 -3.31
CA GLU A 27 13.83 3.74 -2.72
C GLU A 27 12.45 3.42 -2.14
N LEU A 28 11.93 2.26 -2.50
CA LEU A 28 10.64 1.77 -2.05
C LEU A 28 10.82 0.66 -1.03
N GLY A 29 10.22 0.84 0.15
CA GLY A 29 10.01 -0.22 1.13
C GLY A 29 8.54 -0.57 1.22
N VAL A 30 8.21 -1.85 1.30
CA VAL A 30 6.84 -2.34 1.46
C VAL A 30 6.80 -3.36 2.58
N SER A 31 5.83 -3.23 3.47
CA SER A 31 5.59 -4.18 4.55
C SER A 31 4.09 -4.52 4.63
N VAL A 32 3.79 -5.81 4.74
CA VAL A 32 2.42 -6.31 4.87
C VAL A 32 2.37 -7.27 6.05
N LEU A 33 1.38 -7.13 6.92
CA LEU A 33 1.18 -8.06 8.04
C LEU A 33 1.00 -9.50 7.53
N ALA A 34 1.57 -10.46 8.25
CA ALA A 34 1.60 -11.86 7.84
C ALA A 34 0.22 -12.43 7.52
N GLY A 35 -0.81 -12.09 8.31
CA GLY A 35 -2.19 -12.55 8.10
C GLY A 35 -2.90 -11.94 6.89
N HIS A 36 -2.31 -10.92 6.27
CA HIS A 36 -2.86 -10.20 5.12
C HIS A 36 -2.03 -10.36 3.84
N ARG A 37 -0.99 -11.19 3.88
CA ARG A 37 -0.18 -11.52 2.70
C ARG A 37 -0.96 -12.39 1.72
N GLY A 38 -0.61 -12.28 0.42
CA GLY A 38 -1.28 -13.03 -0.64
C GLY A 38 -2.66 -12.51 -1.04
N ARG A 39 -3.06 -11.33 -0.56
CA ARG A 39 -4.36 -10.69 -0.85
C ARG A 39 -4.24 -9.45 -1.74
N GLY A 40 -3.08 -9.24 -2.35
CA GLY A 40 -2.86 -8.09 -3.24
C GLY A 40 -2.53 -6.77 -2.53
N VAL A 41 -2.37 -6.75 -1.21
CA VAL A 41 -2.04 -5.53 -0.45
C VAL A 41 -0.69 -4.96 -0.88
N GLY A 42 0.34 -5.79 -0.97
CA GLY A 42 1.66 -5.37 -1.41
C GLY A 42 1.67 -4.85 -2.83
N THR A 43 0.94 -5.48 -3.73
CA THR A 43 0.79 -5.02 -5.12
C THR A 43 0.11 -3.66 -5.20
N ALA A 44 -0.97 -3.46 -4.44
CA ALA A 44 -1.68 -2.17 -4.38
C ALA A 44 -0.77 -1.06 -3.84
N LEU A 45 0.01 -1.33 -2.81
CA LEU A 45 0.99 -0.40 -2.26
C LEU A 45 2.10 -0.08 -3.27
N PHE A 46 2.57 -1.07 -4.00
CA PHE A 46 3.56 -0.87 -5.07
C PHE A 46 2.99 0.05 -6.16
N GLU A 47 1.80 -0.25 -6.67
CA GLU A 47 1.15 0.54 -7.72
C GLU A 47 0.95 1.99 -7.29
N ARG A 48 0.54 2.21 -6.05
CA ARG A 48 0.38 3.55 -5.48
C ARG A 48 1.70 4.30 -5.39
N SER A 49 2.75 3.64 -4.92
CA SER A 49 4.09 4.21 -4.81
C SER A 49 4.71 4.49 -6.18
N HIS A 50 4.45 3.62 -7.15
CA HIS A 50 4.88 3.78 -8.53
C HIS A 50 4.24 5.03 -9.18
N ALA A 51 2.92 5.21 -9.01
CA ALA A 51 2.21 6.39 -9.51
C ALA A 51 2.75 7.67 -8.86
N PHE A 52 2.97 7.67 -7.55
CA PHE A 52 3.58 8.79 -6.84
C PHE A 52 4.96 9.13 -7.42
N ALA A 53 5.82 8.14 -7.60
CA ALA A 53 7.17 8.34 -8.12
C ALA A 53 7.14 8.95 -9.53
N ARG A 54 6.26 8.46 -10.41
CA ARG A 54 6.10 9.01 -11.76
C ARG A 54 5.66 10.48 -11.74
N ASN A 55 4.76 10.84 -10.84
CA ASN A 55 4.22 12.20 -10.74
C ASN A 55 5.17 13.19 -10.07
N HIS A 56 6.22 12.69 -9.41
CA HIS A 56 7.22 13.52 -8.71
C HIS A 56 8.58 13.52 -9.41
N PHE A 57 8.61 13.28 -10.71
CA PHE A 57 9.81 13.33 -11.55
C PHE A 57 10.89 12.31 -11.19
N ILE A 58 10.50 11.23 -10.52
CA ILE A 58 11.40 10.12 -10.23
C ILE A 58 11.64 9.33 -11.52
N ARG A 59 12.92 9.12 -11.84
CA ARG A 59 13.34 8.42 -13.06
C ARG A 59 13.64 6.96 -12.82
N VAL A 60 14.04 6.62 -11.60
CA VAL A 60 14.35 5.24 -11.21
C VAL A 60 13.74 4.94 -9.84
N LEU A 61 12.92 3.90 -9.80
CA LEU A 61 12.38 3.34 -8.56
C LEU A 61 13.19 2.09 -8.20
N TYR A 62 13.71 2.06 -7.00
CA TYR A 62 14.61 1.04 -6.50
C TYR A 62 14.02 0.32 -5.30
N MET A 63 14.24 -1.00 -5.21
CA MET A 63 13.89 -1.82 -4.07
C MET A 63 15.08 -2.69 -3.67
N HIS A 64 15.26 -2.86 -2.36
CA HIS A 64 16.19 -3.82 -1.81
C HIS A 64 15.45 -4.77 -0.89
N CYS A 65 15.67 -6.08 -1.03
CA CYS A 65 15.07 -7.09 -0.18
C CYS A 65 15.96 -8.33 -0.08
N LEU A 66 15.66 -9.18 0.89
CA LEU A 66 16.26 -10.52 0.93
C LEU A 66 15.69 -11.36 -0.22
N SER A 67 16.54 -12.17 -0.86
CA SER A 67 16.11 -13.02 -1.98
C SER A 67 15.06 -14.07 -1.57
N GLU A 68 15.01 -14.43 -0.30
CA GLU A 68 14.00 -15.32 0.28
C GLU A 68 12.63 -14.64 0.48
N ASN A 69 12.57 -13.31 0.41
CA ASN A 69 11.31 -12.57 0.46
C ASN A 69 10.54 -12.73 -0.85
N GLN A 70 9.83 -13.84 -0.97
CA GLN A 70 9.13 -14.23 -2.19
C GLN A 70 8.02 -13.24 -2.58
N ALA A 71 7.36 -12.63 -1.59
CA ALA A 71 6.31 -11.63 -1.85
C ALA A 71 6.88 -10.41 -2.58
N MET A 72 8.00 -9.85 -2.11
CA MET A 72 8.67 -8.72 -2.76
C MET A 72 9.25 -9.11 -4.12
N MET A 73 9.85 -10.29 -4.23
CA MET A 73 10.37 -10.81 -5.49
C MET A 73 9.25 -11.00 -6.53
N HIS A 74 8.08 -11.44 -6.10
CA HIS A 74 6.90 -11.56 -6.97
C HIS A 74 6.44 -10.19 -7.49
N ILE A 75 6.35 -9.19 -6.62
CA ILE A 75 6.01 -7.81 -7.00
C ILE A 75 7.01 -7.28 -8.03
N ALA A 76 8.30 -7.46 -7.77
CA ALA A 76 9.36 -7.00 -8.67
C ALA A 76 9.25 -7.64 -10.07
N ARG A 77 9.04 -8.95 -10.15
CA ARG A 77 8.88 -9.65 -11.42
C ARG A 77 7.62 -9.23 -12.17
N LYS A 78 6.50 -9.18 -11.47
CA LYS A 78 5.21 -8.79 -12.05
C LYS A 78 5.23 -7.36 -12.59
N SER A 79 5.98 -6.48 -11.95
CA SER A 79 6.09 -5.08 -12.34
C SER A 79 7.14 -4.81 -13.43
N GLY A 80 7.85 -5.84 -13.88
CA GLY A 80 8.87 -5.71 -14.91
C GLY A 80 10.17 -5.06 -14.44
N MET A 81 10.45 -5.10 -13.13
CA MET A 81 11.70 -4.60 -12.59
C MET A 81 12.88 -5.46 -13.02
N ARG A 82 14.03 -4.84 -13.21
CA ARG A 82 15.29 -5.55 -13.35
C ARG A 82 15.73 -6.00 -11.97
N ILE A 83 16.19 -7.26 -11.87
CA ILE A 83 16.57 -7.86 -10.59
C ILE A 83 18.00 -8.34 -10.66
N ARG A 84 18.81 -8.00 -9.65
CA ARG A 84 20.14 -8.52 -9.43
C ARG A 84 20.19 -9.18 -8.05
N ALA A 85 20.47 -10.47 -8.02
CA ALA A 85 20.62 -11.24 -6.79
C ALA A 85 22.11 -11.52 -6.51
N GLU A 86 22.54 -11.29 -5.28
CA GLU A 86 23.90 -11.56 -4.83
C GLU A 86 23.92 -11.79 -3.32
N GLY A 87 24.52 -12.90 -2.88
CA GLY A 87 24.74 -13.18 -1.47
C GLY A 87 23.48 -13.30 -0.62
N GLY A 88 22.35 -13.76 -1.19
CA GLY A 88 21.09 -13.88 -0.49
C GLY A 88 20.28 -12.59 -0.45
N GLU A 89 20.77 -11.51 -1.04
CA GLU A 89 20.11 -10.23 -1.18
C GLU A 89 19.75 -9.98 -2.64
N SER A 90 18.71 -9.21 -2.88
CA SER A 90 18.28 -8.82 -4.21
C SER A 90 18.02 -7.34 -4.29
N ASP A 91 18.51 -6.74 -5.34
CA ASP A 91 18.20 -5.38 -5.75
C ASP A 91 17.31 -5.43 -6.97
N ALA A 92 16.29 -4.60 -6.98
CA ALA A 92 15.40 -4.45 -8.10
C ALA A 92 15.21 -2.97 -8.44
N TRP A 93 15.15 -2.65 -9.72
CA TRP A 93 14.95 -1.27 -10.15
C TRP A 93 14.09 -1.21 -11.40
N LEU A 94 13.37 -0.11 -11.53
CA LEU A 94 12.48 0.18 -12.63
C LEU A 94 12.74 1.60 -13.14
N GLU A 95 13.03 1.72 -14.42
CA GLU A 95 13.09 3.02 -15.08
C GLU A 95 11.67 3.50 -15.34
N LEU A 96 11.37 4.74 -14.93
CA LEU A 96 10.05 5.31 -15.06
C LEU A 96 9.98 6.24 -16.27
N PRO A 97 8.87 6.17 -17.06
CA PRO A 97 8.66 7.15 -18.12
C PRO A 97 8.40 8.53 -17.53
N LEU A 98 8.50 9.57 -18.37
CA LEU A 98 8.12 10.91 -17.97
C LEU A 98 6.65 10.94 -17.53
N MET A 99 6.39 11.73 -16.47
CA MET A 99 5.05 11.95 -15.97
C MET A 99 4.17 12.61 -17.05
N ASP A 100 2.89 12.21 -17.08
CA ASP A 100 1.88 12.82 -17.95
C ASP A 100 0.63 13.21 -17.15
N ALA A 101 -0.29 13.93 -17.81
CA ALA A 101 -1.51 14.40 -17.17
C ALA A 101 -2.42 13.26 -16.69
N ALA A 102 -2.46 12.13 -17.40
CA ALA A 102 -3.26 10.98 -17.03
C ALA A 102 -2.73 10.31 -15.75
N THR A 103 -1.40 10.23 -15.60
CA THR A 103 -0.77 9.70 -14.38
C THR A 103 -1.06 10.58 -13.17
N ILE A 104 -0.97 11.92 -13.32
CA ILE A 104 -1.31 12.88 -12.26
C ILE A 104 -2.77 12.74 -11.85
N ALA A 105 -3.67 12.68 -12.82
CA ALA A 105 -5.12 12.53 -12.56
C ALA A 105 -5.42 11.22 -11.83
N SER A 106 -4.78 10.12 -12.20
CA SER A 106 -4.91 8.82 -11.54
C SER A 106 -4.47 8.88 -10.08
N GLU A 107 -3.33 9.51 -9.78
CA GLU A 107 -2.87 9.67 -8.40
C GLU A 107 -3.85 10.49 -7.56
N MET A 108 -4.33 11.62 -8.08
CA MET A 108 -5.30 12.46 -7.39
C MET A 108 -6.61 11.71 -7.12
N PHE A 109 -7.08 10.92 -8.09
CA PHE A 109 -8.27 10.10 -7.94
C PHE A 109 -8.10 9.02 -6.86
N ASP A 110 -6.96 8.33 -6.86
CA ASP A 110 -6.64 7.29 -5.88
C ASP A 110 -6.58 7.85 -4.45
N GLU A 111 -6.05 9.05 -4.27
CA GLU A 111 -6.06 9.74 -2.97
C GLU A 111 -7.48 10.04 -2.48
N GLN A 112 -8.35 10.52 -3.36
CA GLN A 112 -9.75 10.80 -3.01
C GLN A 112 -10.51 9.53 -2.67
N VAL A 113 -10.32 8.45 -3.43
CA VAL A 113 -10.94 7.14 -3.17
C VAL A 113 -10.47 6.58 -1.83
N ALA A 114 -9.17 6.68 -1.51
CA ALA A 114 -8.62 6.21 -0.24
C ALA A 114 -9.23 6.95 0.96
N VAL A 115 -9.40 8.27 0.88
CA VAL A 115 -10.05 9.07 1.94
C VAL A 115 -11.50 8.66 2.11
N LEU A 116 -12.25 8.50 1.02
CA LEU A 116 -13.65 8.08 1.05
C LEU A 116 -13.79 6.67 1.64
N ASP A 117 -12.97 5.73 1.22
CA ASP A 117 -12.97 4.36 1.74
C ASP A 117 -12.72 4.32 3.26
N TYR A 118 -11.75 5.09 3.75
CA TYR A 118 -11.51 5.23 5.18
C TYR A 118 -12.73 5.78 5.92
N ALA A 119 -13.35 6.84 5.41
CA ALA A 119 -14.53 7.45 6.02
C ALA A 119 -15.72 6.48 6.07
N LEU A 120 -15.96 5.71 5.00
CA LEU A 120 -17.00 4.70 4.94
C LEU A 120 -16.76 3.57 5.95
N LYS A 121 -15.52 3.07 6.04
CA LYS A 121 -15.13 2.05 7.01
C LYS A 121 -15.28 2.53 8.45
N ALA A 122 -14.96 3.79 8.73
CA ALA A 122 -15.16 4.41 10.03
C ALA A 122 -16.65 4.49 10.42
N GLN A 123 -17.53 4.84 9.48
CA GLN A 123 -18.97 4.85 9.71
C GLN A 123 -19.53 3.46 9.98
N VAL A 124 -19.09 2.44 9.24
CA VAL A 124 -19.51 1.05 9.44
C VAL A 124 -19.07 0.56 10.82
N LYS A 125 -17.82 0.85 11.23
CA LYS A 125 -17.31 0.49 12.56
C LYS A 125 -18.11 1.14 13.68
N ALA A 126 -18.46 2.42 13.54
CA ALA A 126 -19.32 3.14 14.52
C ALA A 126 -20.71 2.53 14.60
N ALA A 127 -21.33 2.19 13.46
CA ALA A 127 -22.65 1.54 13.40
C ALA A 127 -22.64 0.16 14.08
N LYS A 128 -21.59 -0.64 13.86
CA LYS A 128 -21.41 -1.95 14.53
C LYS A 128 -21.29 -1.82 16.04
N LYS A 129 -20.57 -0.80 16.53
CA LYS A 129 -20.47 -0.51 17.98
C LYS A 129 -21.80 -0.14 18.59
N LEU A 130 -22.60 0.69 17.93
CA LEU A 130 -23.94 1.06 18.37
C LEU A 130 -24.89 -0.14 18.41
N SER A 131 -24.88 -0.99 17.39
CA SER A 131 -25.66 -2.23 17.34
C SER A 131 -25.27 -3.20 18.45
N GLY A 132 -23.99 -3.35 18.75
CA GLY A 132 -23.50 -4.16 19.86
C GLY A 132 -23.96 -3.63 21.23
N ALA A 133 -23.88 -2.33 21.44
CA ALA A 133 -24.36 -1.69 22.67
C ALA A 133 -25.88 -1.83 22.88
N MET A 134 -26.65 -1.70 21.81
CA MET A 134 -28.11 -1.91 21.84
C MET A 134 -28.48 -3.37 22.12
N GLY A 135 -27.74 -4.33 21.58
CA GLY A 135 -27.93 -5.75 21.80
C GLY A 135 -27.68 -6.17 23.26
N ASP A 136 -26.70 -5.59 23.91
CA ASP A 136 -26.39 -5.86 25.32
C ASP A 136 -27.44 -5.28 26.27
N ASN A 137 -28.02 -4.12 25.94
CA ASN A 137 -29.09 -3.54 26.73
C ASN A 137 -30.41 -4.36 26.67
N ASP A 138 -30.68 -5.00 25.54
CA ASP A 138 -31.87 -5.81 25.36
C ASP A 138 -31.80 -7.13 26.15
N LYS A 139 -30.58 -7.66 26.36
CA LYS A 139 -30.35 -8.86 27.19
C LYS A 139 -30.43 -8.59 28.68
N SER A 140 -30.22 -7.36 29.14
CA SER A 140 -30.28 -6.99 30.56
C SER A 140 -31.68 -6.61 31.03
N SER A 141 -32.63 -6.40 30.14
CA SER A 141 -34.03 -6.10 30.47
C SER A 141 -34.97 -7.30 30.40
N GLY A 142 -34.45 -8.51 30.20
CA GLY A 142 -35.23 -9.75 30.09
C GLY A 142 -35.20 -10.65 31.30
N GLU A 143 -34.78 -10.19 32.49
CA GLU A 143 -34.89 -10.92 33.76
C GLU A 143 -36.06 -10.39 34.62
#